data_b18f8f4a8b56cebe0e16853af2bbee05
#
_entry.id   b18f8f4a8b56cebe0e16853af2bbee05
#
_cell.length_a   1.000
_cell.length_b   1.000
_cell.length_c   1.000
_cell.angle_alpha   90.00
_cell.angle_beta   90.00
_cell.angle_gamma   90.00
#
_symmetry.space_group_name_H-M   'P 1'
#
loop_
_entity.id
_entity.type
_entity.pdbx_description
1 polymer ?
#
loop_
_entity_poly.entity_id
_entity_poly.type
_entity_poly.pdbx_seq_one_letter_code
_entity_poly.pdbx_strand_id
1 'polypeptide(L)'
;RAAEGGITDAQVALAEMLVNGRGGPQDTPAALKLCEQAAAKDHAGAMFALGAMYSGGHAIAVDRAKAEHWFRAAAERGHGQAQLMLGRYLRSGAAGHSDPKEASYWLELAVAQGVVDADAELAELTRTASR
;
A
#
# COMPACT_ATOMS: atom_id res chain seq x y z
N ARG A 1 0.89 -14.37 -21.00
CA ARG A 1 0.34 -13.32 -20.13
C ARG A 1 -0.09 -13.86 -18.80
N ALA A 2 -0.89 -14.91 -18.79
CA ALA A 2 -1.22 -15.57 -17.54
C ALA A 2 0.03 -16.10 -16.84
N ALA A 3 0.98 -16.64 -17.61
CA ALA A 3 2.25 -17.11 -17.07
C ALA A 3 3.09 -15.95 -16.51
N GLU A 4 3.05 -14.80 -17.19
CA GLU A 4 3.73 -13.59 -16.73
C GLU A 4 3.14 -13.09 -15.41
N GLY A 5 1.81 -13.07 -15.31
CA GLY A 5 1.13 -12.71 -14.08
C GLY A 5 1.47 -13.66 -12.94
N GLY A 6 1.51 -14.96 -13.22
CA GLY A 6 1.89 -15.96 -12.22
C GLY A 6 3.31 -15.79 -11.71
N ILE A 7 4.24 -15.45 -12.60
CA ILE A 7 5.64 -15.19 -12.22
C ILE A 7 5.70 -13.97 -11.31
N THR A 8 4.96 -12.91 -11.64
CA THR A 8 4.94 -11.69 -10.84
C THR A 8 4.35 -11.95 -9.45
N ASP A 9 3.26 -12.73 -9.36
CA ASP A 9 2.67 -13.11 -8.09
C ASP A 9 3.65 -13.91 -7.24
N ALA A 10 4.42 -14.80 -7.85
CA ALA A 10 5.42 -15.58 -7.15
C ALA A 10 6.55 -14.70 -6.61
N GLN A 11 6.94 -13.66 -7.35
CA GLN A 11 7.94 -12.70 -6.89
C GLN A 11 7.46 -11.95 -5.65
N VAL A 12 6.20 -11.51 -5.65
CA VAL A 12 5.62 -10.81 -4.50
C VAL A 12 5.53 -11.72 -3.29
N ALA A 13 5.10 -12.97 -3.48
CA ALA A 13 5.00 -13.94 -2.39
C ALA A 13 6.37 -14.22 -1.77
N LEU A 14 7.40 -14.37 -2.61
CA LEU A 14 8.76 -14.56 -2.13
C LEU A 14 9.25 -13.35 -1.36
N ALA A 15 8.95 -12.15 -1.84
CA ALA A 15 9.33 -10.92 -1.17
C ALA A 15 8.71 -10.84 0.22
N GLU A 16 7.44 -11.21 0.35
CA GLU A 16 6.76 -11.23 1.65
C GLU A 16 7.42 -12.22 2.60
N MET A 17 7.80 -13.39 2.12
CA MET A 17 8.51 -14.37 2.93
C MET A 17 9.85 -13.85 3.41
N LEU A 18 10.59 -13.15 2.54
CA LEU A 18 11.89 -12.59 2.90
C LEU A 18 11.77 -11.50 3.94
N VAL A 19 10.76 -10.65 3.81
CA VAL A 19 10.51 -9.58 4.77
C VAL A 19 10.11 -10.14 6.13
N ASN A 20 9.25 -11.16 6.14
CA ASN A 20 8.74 -11.75 7.37
C ASN A 20 9.67 -12.80 7.98
N GLY A 21 10.76 -13.16 7.28
CA GLY A 21 11.69 -14.16 7.77
C GLY A 21 11.19 -15.59 7.68
N ARG A 22 10.09 -15.82 6.97
CA ARG A 22 9.53 -17.17 6.79
C ARG A 22 10.43 -17.97 5.86
N GLY A 23 10.74 -19.18 6.26
CA GLY A 23 11.56 -20.07 5.45
C GLY A 23 13.03 -19.74 5.48
N GLY A 24 13.47 -18.80 6.33
CA GLY A 24 14.88 -18.46 6.46
C GLY A 24 15.11 -17.09 7.08
N PRO A 25 16.35 -16.60 7.06
CA PRO A 25 16.67 -15.28 7.57
C PRO A 25 15.93 -14.18 6.77
N GLN A 26 15.54 -13.14 7.47
CA GLN A 26 14.92 -11.98 6.85
C GLN A 26 15.92 -11.29 5.90
N ASP A 27 15.47 -11.01 4.67
CA ASP A 27 16.30 -10.32 3.66
C ASP A 27 15.47 -9.22 3.02
N THR A 28 15.40 -8.09 3.72
CA THR A 28 14.60 -6.94 3.27
C THR A 28 15.13 -6.32 1.98
N PRO A 29 16.46 -6.14 1.78
CA PRO A 29 16.93 -5.62 0.50
C PRO A 29 16.56 -6.47 -0.70
N ALA A 30 16.62 -7.81 -0.57
CA ALA A 30 16.20 -8.70 -1.66
C ALA A 30 14.71 -8.60 -1.90
N ALA A 31 13.91 -8.53 -0.84
CA ALA A 31 12.46 -8.37 -0.93
C ALA A 31 12.10 -7.06 -1.64
N LEU A 32 12.79 -5.98 -1.29
CA LEU A 32 12.58 -4.67 -1.91
C LEU A 32 12.82 -4.75 -3.42
N LYS A 33 13.92 -5.38 -3.82
CA LYS A 33 14.26 -5.52 -5.24
C LYS A 33 13.20 -6.33 -6.00
N LEU A 34 12.71 -7.42 -5.41
CA LEU A 34 11.67 -8.25 -6.03
C LEU A 34 10.38 -7.46 -6.21
N CYS A 35 9.99 -6.68 -5.20
CA CYS A 35 8.81 -5.84 -5.29
C CYS A 35 8.98 -4.76 -6.35
N GLU A 36 10.16 -4.16 -6.46
CA GLU A 36 10.44 -3.17 -7.49
C GLU A 36 10.34 -3.76 -8.89
N GLN A 37 10.84 -4.99 -9.08
CA GLN A 37 10.75 -5.67 -10.36
C GLN A 37 9.29 -5.96 -10.72
N ALA A 38 8.50 -6.42 -9.77
CA ALA A 38 7.08 -6.70 -10.00
C ALA A 38 6.29 -5.42 -10.25
N ALA A 39 6.60 -4.34 -9.52
CA ALA A 39 5.95 -3.04 -9.72
C ALA A 39 6.24 -2.49 -11.12
N ALA A 40 7.44 -2.71 -11.64
CA ALA A 40 7.80 -2.31 -13.00
C ALA A 40 6.94 -3.02 -14.05
N LYS A 41 6.33 -4.16 -13.67
CA LYS A 41 5.40 -4.89 -14.52
C LYS A 41 3.94 -4.54 -14.21
N ASP A 42 3.72 -3.43 -13.54
CA ASP A 42 2.38 -2.90 -13.22
C ASP A 42 1.61 -3.75 -12.21
N HIS A 43 2.29 -4.50 -11.36
CA HIS A 43 1.64 -5.35 -10.36
C HIS A 43 1.24 -4.51 -9.13
N ALA A 44 -0.06 -4.27 -8.96
CA ALA A 44 -0.57 -3.41 -7.89
C ALA A 44 -0.23 -3.94 -6.49
N GLY A 45 -0.28 -5.26 -6.29
CA GLY A 45 0.11 -5.86 -5.01
C GLY A 45 1.55 -5.58 -4.62
N ALA A 46 2.45 -5.57 -5.61
CA ALA A 46 3.86 -5.23 -5.37
C ALA A 46 4.02 -3.76 -5.01
N MET A 47 3.26 -2.89 -5.66
CA MET A 47 3.25 -1.46 -5.34
C MET A 47 2.78 -1.23 -3.91
N PHE A 48 1.72 -1.93 -3.50
CA PHE A 48 1.25 -1.87 -2.12
C PHE A 48 2.33 -2.35 -1.13
N ALA A 49 3.00 -3.46 -1.46
CA ALA A 49 4.07 -3.99 -0.62
C ALA A 49 5.21 -2.98 -0.46
N LEU A 50 5.58 -2.29 -1.56
CA LEU A 50 6.59 -1.23 -1.49
C LEU A 50 6.15 -0.10 -0.56
N GLY A 51 4.89 0.32 -0.67
CA GLY A 51 4.34 1.32 0.22
C GLY A 51 4.43 0.91 1.67
N ALA A 52 4.07 -0.34 1.97
CA ALA A 52 4.14 -0.86 3.33
C ALA A 52 5.57 -0.90 3.86
N MET A 53 6.51 -1.29 3.02
CA MET A 53 7.92 -1.35 3.42
C MET A 53 8.48 0.03 3.76
N TYR A 54 8.15 1.04 2.96
CA TYR A 54 8.62 2.41 3.23
C TYR A 54 7.88 3.09 4.38
N SER A 55 6.69 2.60 4.74
CA SER A 55 5.92 3.24 5.83
C SER A 55 6.41 2.85 7.22
N GLY A 56 7.29 1.86 7.31
CA GLY A 56 7.89 1.45 8.57
C GLY A 56 7.60 0.00 8.94
N GLY A 57 8.19 -0.46 10.02
CA GLY A 57 7.98 -1.83 10.49
C GLY A 57 8.87 -2.87 9.84
N HIS A 58 9.77 -2.44 8.96
CA HIS A 58 10.70 -3.30 8.25
C HIS A 58 12.12 -2.74 8.39
N ALA A 59 13.11 -3.53 8.00
CA ALA A 59 14.52 -3.16 8.19
C ALA A 59 15.03 -2.21 7.11
N ILE A 60 14.20 -1.30 6.63
CA ILE A 60 14.60 -0.24 5.71
C ILE A 60 14.21 1.11 6.30
N ALA A 61 14.88 2.17 5.83
CA ALA A 61 14.61 3.51 6.33
C ALA A 61 13.18 3.93 5.97
N VAL A 62 12.47 4.48 6.95
CA VAL A 62 11.12 5.00 6.73
C VAL A 62 11.18 6.18 5.77
N ASP A 63 10.32 6.14 4.74
CA ASP A 63 10.17 7.25 3.81
C ASP A 63 8.68 7.34 3.44
N ARG A 64 7.95 8.14 4.19
CA ARG A 64 6.49 8.22 4.02
C ARG A 64 6.09 8.87 2.70
N ALA A 65 6.93 9.73 2.14
CA ALA A 65 6.67 10.28 0.81
C ALA A 65 6.71 9.18 -0.25
N LYS A 66 7.69 8.28 -0.18
CA LYS A 66 7.74 7.13 -1.09
C LYS A 66 6.61 6.16 -0.82
N ALA A 67 6.26 5.95 0.47
CA ALA A 67 5.14 5.10 0.82
C ALA A 67 3.85 5.62 0.19
N GLU A 68 3.58 6.90 0.30
CA GLU A 68 2.40 7.49 -0.32
C GLU A 68 2.42 7.32 -1.83
N HIS A 69 3.58 7.53 -2.45
CA HIS A 69 3.74 7.35 -3.90
C HIS A 69 3.31 5.93 -4.33
N TRP A 70 3.81 4.92 -3.63
CA TRP A 70 3.49 3.54 -3.99
C TRP A 70 2.05 3.15 -3.65
N PHE A 71 1.54 3.63 -2.52
CA PHE A 71 0.12 3.41 -2.18
C PHE A 71 -0.78 4.06 -3.24
N ARG A 72 -0.45 5.26 -3.69
CA ARG A 72 -1.22 5.94 -4.74
C ARG A 72 -1.16 5.16 -6.04
N ALA A 73 0.01 4.68 -6.43
CA ALA A 73 0.17 3.90 -7.65
C ALA A 73 -0.70 2.64 -7.62
N ALA A 74 -0.71 1.92 -6.49
CA ALA A 74 -1.54 0.73 -6.33
C ALA A 74 -3.03 1.08 -6.27
N ALA A 75 -3.37 2.17 -5.57
CA ALA A 75 -4.76 2.62 -5.43
C ALA A 75 -5.36 2.99 -6.78
N GLU A 76 -4.59 3.64 -7.64
CA GLU A 76 -5.02 4.01 -8.99
C GLU A 76 -5.30 2.80 -9.86
N ARG A 77 -4.72 1.66 -9.52
CA ARG A 77 -4.93 0.40 -10.22
C ARG A 77 -6.02 -0.46 -9.58
N GLY A 78 -6.79 0.13 -8.65
CA GLY A 78 -7.93 -0.52 -8.03
C GLY A 78 -7.60 -1.40 -6.83
N HIS A 79 -6.39 -1.31 -6.28
CA HIS A 79 -6.01 -2.11 -5.12
C HIS A 79 -6.68 -1.54 -3.86
N GLY A 80 -7.66 -2.28 -3.32
CA GLY A 80 -8.51 -1.80 -2.21
C GLY A 80 -7.74 -1.44 -0.95
N GLN A 81 -6.81 -2.29 -0.51
CA GLN A 81 -6.01 -2.01 0.67
C GLN A 81 -5.14 -0.77 0.49
N ALA A 82 -4.63 -0.56 -0.72
CA ALA A 82 -3.85 0.64 -1.03
C ALA A 82 -4.73 1.89 -0.97
N GLN A 83 -5.98 1.79 -1.44
CA GLN A 83 -6.93 2.89 -1.33
C GLN A 83 -7.17 3.26 0.13
N LEU A 84 -7.31 2.26 1.00
CA LEU A 84 -7.46 2.50 2.43
C LEU A 84 -6.23 3.18 3.02
N MET A 85 -5.04 2.68 2.70
CA MET A 85 -3.79 3.25 3.23
C MET A 85 -3.57 4.67 2.73
N LEU A 86 -3.84 4.93 1.44
CA LEU A 86 -3.72 6.27 0.90
C LEU A 86 -4.70 7.23 1.58
N GLY A 87 -5.94 6.76 1.80
CA GLY A 87 -6.93 7.55 2.53
C GLY A 87 -6.45 7.91 3.93
N ARG A 88 -5.87 6.96 4.64
CA ARG A 88 -5.31 7.20 5.98
C ARG A 88 -4.16 8.20 5.93
N TYR A 89 -3.26 8.08 4.96
CA TYR A 89 -2.14 9.00 4.79
C TYR A 89 -2.61 10.43 4.53
N LEU A 90 -3.62 10.58 3.68
CA LEU A 90 -4.14 11.90 3.34
C LEU A 90 -4.96 12.50 4.48
N ARG A 91 -5.64 11.65 5.27
CA ARG A 91 -6.37 12.12 6.43
C ARG A 91 -5.44 12.61 7.54
N SER A 92 -4.39 11.87 7.81
CA SER A 92 -3.48 12.13 8.93
C SER A 92 -2.34 13.09 8.58
N GLY A 93 -2.04 13.27 7.29
CA GLY A 93 -0.88 14.03 6.88
C GLY A 93 0.44 13.29 7.07
N ALA A 94 0.41 11.96 7.07
CA ALA A 94 1.59 11.14 7.39
C ALA A 94 2.79 11.42 6.47
N ALA A 95 2.53 11.77 5.21
CA ALA A 95 3.59 12.05 4.23
C ALA A 95 3.94 13.53 4.13
N GLY A 96 3.44 14.35 5.06
CA GLY A 96 3.77 15.77 5.12
C GLY A 96 2.67 16.72 4.67
N HIS A 97 1.57 16.20 4.14
CA HIS A 97 0.43 17.01 3.77
C HIS A 97 -0.86 16.22 4.00
N SER A 98 -1.94 16.92 4.30
CA SER A 98 -3.24 16.27 4.46
C SER A 98 -4.22 16.84 3.43
N ASP A 99 -5.11 15.98 2.95
CA ASP A 99 -6.15 16.35 2.00
C ASP A 99 -7.40 15.55 2.31
N PRO A 100 -8.27 16.09 3.19
CA PRO A 100 -9.48 15.36 3.59
C PRO A 100 -10.42 15.02 2.43
N LYS A 101 -10.48 15.87 1.42
CA LYS A 101 -11.34 15.61 0.25
C LYS A 101 -10.83 14.42 -0.55
N GLU A 102 -9.55 14.38 -0.82
CA GLU A 102 -8.97 13.24 -1.53
C GLU A 102 -9.02 11.98 -0.66
N ALA A 103 -8.79 12.12 0.65
CA ALA A 103 -8.91 10.99 1.58
C ALA A 103 -10.31 10.37 1.50
N SER A 104 -11.33 11.21 1.51
CA SER A 104 -12.72 10.75 1.39
C SER A 104 -12.95 9.99 0.09
N TYR A 105 -12.43 10.50 -1.02
CA TYR A 105 -12.56 9.85 -2.32
C TYR A 105 -11.98 8.43 -2.29
N TRP A 106 -10.76 8.28 -1.79
CA TRP A 106 -10.11 6.95 -1.76
C TRP A 106 -10.78 6.01 -0.77
N LEU A 107 -11.21 6.52 0.38
CA LEU A 107 -11.91 5.71 1.37
C LEU A 107 -13.25 5.21 0.83
N GLU A 108 -13.97 6.06 0.09
CA GLU A 108 -15.22 5.64 -0.54
C GLU A 108 -15.01 4.50 -1.54
N LEU A 109 -13.93 4.58 -2.33
CA LEU A 109 -13.60 3.50 -3.26
C LEU A 109 -13.27 2.20 -2.50
N ALA A 110 -12.53 2.31 -1.40
CA ALA A 110 -12.20 1.14 -0.59
C ALA A 110 -13.45 0.52 0.03
N VAL A 111 -14.38 1.33 0.50
CA VAL A 111 -15.67 0.84 1.02
C VAL A 111 -16.43 0.09 -0.07
N ALA A 112 -16.44 0.62 -1.28
CA ALA A 112 -17.13 -0.01 -2.40
C ALA A 112 -16.55 -1.38 -2.74
N GLN A 113 -15.28 -1.61 -2.43
CA GLN A 113 -14.62 -2.90 -2.63
C GLN A 113 -14.74 -3.83 -1.43
N GLY A 114 -15.40 -3.38 -0.34
CA GLY A 114 -15.58 -4.19 0.85
C GLY A 114 -14.33 -4.29 1.72
N VAL A 115 -13.42 -3.33 1.62
CA VAL A 115 -12.19 -3.33 2.43
C VAL A 115 -12.55 -3.13 3.90
N VAL A 116 -12.07 -4.04 4.75
CA VAL A 116 -12.30 -3.98 6.19
C VAL A 116 -11.68 -2.67 6.73
N ASP A 117 -12.41 -2.01 7.62
CA ASP A 117 -12.03 -0.75 8.29
C ASP A 117 -12.18 0.50 7.44
N ALA A 118 -12.39 0.38 6.12
CA ALA A 118 -12.53 1.57 5.26
C ALA A 118 -13.75 2.39 5.63
N ASP A 119 -14.87 1.74 5.93
CA ASP A 119 -16.09 2.44 6.33
C ASP A 119 -15.92 3.16 7.67
N ALA A 120 -15.21 2.54 8.62
CA ALA A 120 -14.95 3.18 9.92
C ALA A 120 -14.04 4.40 9.74
N GLU A 121 -13.02 4.30 8.90
CA GLU A 121 -12.13 5.42 8.60
C GLU A 121 -12.89 6.56 7.93
N LEU A 122 -13.76 6.24 6.99
CA LEU A 122 -14.57 7.24 6.28
C LEU A 122 -15.54 7.92 7.26
N ALA A 123 -16.19 7.16 8.14
CA ALA A 123 -17.11 7.70 9.14
C ALA A 123 -16.38 8.65 10.08
N GLU A 124 -15.17 8.28 10.51
CA GLU A 124 -14.35 9.11 11.39
C GLU A 124 -13.97 10.43 10.71
N LEU A 125 -13.57 10.35 9.43
CA LEU A 125 -13.23 11.54 8.65
C LEU A 125 -14.43 12.47 8.49
N THR A 126 -15.59 11.91 8.18
CA THR A 126 -16.83 12.68 8.02
C THR A 126 -17.22 13.37 9.32
N ARG A 127 -17.09 12.65 10.45
CA ARG A 127 -17.42 13.20 11.76
C ARG A 127 -16.51 14.37 12.12
N THR A 128 -15.20 14.24 11.87
CA THR A 128 -14.27 15.32 12.19
C THR A 128 -14.45 16.51 11.26
N ALA A 129 -14.82 16.29 10.01
CA ALA A 129 -15.04 17.35 9.05
C ALA A 129 -16.30 18.18 9.38
N SER A 130 -17.25 17.58 10.12
CA SER A 130 -18.49 18.24 10.50
C SER A 130 -18.35 19.18 11.70
N ARG A 131 -17.18 19.22 12.34
CA ARG A 131 -16.91 20.10 13.49
C ARG A 131 -16.27 21.44 13.06
#